data_75c5e02e8be940e8f8b04ec0e44dadbd
#
_entry.id   75c5e02e8be940e8f8b04ec0e44dadbd
#
_cell.length_a   1.000
_cell.length_b   1.000
_cell.length_c   1.000
_cell.angle_alpha   90.00
_cell.angle_beta   90.00
_cell.angle_gamma   90.00
#
_symmetry.space_group_name_H-M   'P 1'
#
loop_
_entity.id
_entity.type
_entity.pdbx_description
1 polymer ?
#
loop_
_entity_poly.entity_id
_entity_poly.type
_entity_poly.pdbx_seq_one_letter_code
_entity_poly.pdbx_strand_id
1 'polypeptide(L)'
;MPITENNLEVNSFKWFYRQAEPENELENSPVLMLHGLPAHSFIWRNLMKSLASQGFRGIAPDWLGSGFSDKPYFRDFPYTPQAYLDSLTDFVDALEVDKIYLVVQGFLGHIGLNYALKNPDKIQGLVIINTPLTPTAKLPFTMQQWGWPLAGDMLTQDPLLVDRSLEKGSGFVVEDQDLAKFRKPYLQTSATGRALLTTVKKLNLPKVTAEIQSGFSNWENPTLIVWGMADPWLDGSDAENLAKSLPNAELVTYPEAQHYPQENWYEDMSLVIGSFLRRFS
;
A
#
# COMPACT_ATOMS: atom_id res chain seq x y z
N MET A 1 14.85 -11.67 -11.04
CA MET A 1 14.57 -12.33 -9.76
C MET A 1 13.17 -12.89 -9.77
N PRO A 2 12.95 -14.16 -9.42
CA PRO A 2 11.61 -14.72 -9.28
C PRO A 2 10.90 -14.13 -8.06
N ILE A 3 9.59 -13.90 -8.17
CA ILE A 3 8.73 -13.60 -7.03
C ILE A 3 8.09 -14.90 -6.57
N THR A 4 8.23 -15.21 -5.30
CA THR A 4 7.55 -16.34 -4.65
C THR A 4 6.23 -15.88 -4.01
N GLU A 5 5.29 -16.81 -3.95
CA GLU A 5 3.99 -16.63 -3.30
C GLU A 5 3.97 -17.46 -2.02
N ASN A 6 3.71 -16.82 -0.90
CA ASN A 6 3.83 -17.43 0.42
C ASN A 6 2.56 -17.18 1.24
N ASN A 7 2.40 -17.99 2.29
CA ASN A 7 1.35 -17.81 3.28
C ASN A 7 1.94 -17.81 4.69
N LEU A 8 1.39 -17.01 5.57
CA LEU A 8 1.75 -16.93 6.97
C LEU A 8 0.46 -16.94 7.81
N GLU A 9 0.37 -17.87 8.74
CA GLU A 9 -0.74 -17.91 9.71
C GLU A 9 -0.42 -16.96 10.87
N VAL A 10 -1.30 -15.98 11.08
CA VAL A 10 -1.17 -14.99 12.14
C VAL A 10 -2.52 -14.84 12.84
N ASN A 11 -2.57 -15.14 14.13
CA ASN A 11 -3.80 -15.05 14.94
C ASN A 11 -5.04 -15.69 14.29
N SER A 12 -4.90 -16.90 13.76
CA SER A 12 -5.95 -17.68 13.08
C SER A 12 -6.40 -17.11 11.72
N PHE A 13 -5.68 -16.14 11.15
CA PHE A 13 -5.89 -15.65 9.81
C PHE A 13 -4.70 -15.98 8.93
N LYS A 14 -4.99 -16.42 7.72
CA LYS A 14 -3.97 -16.66 6.71
C LYS A 14 -3.71 -15.36 5.93
N TRP A 15 -2.48 -14.86 6.06
CA TRP A 15 -1.95 -13.81 5.21
C TRP A 15 -1.26 -14.43 4.00
N PHE A 16 -1.59 -13.92 2.83
CA PHE A 16 -0.83 -14.18 1.62
C PHE A 16 0.15 -13.03 1.40
N TYR A 17 1.37 -13.34 0.99
CA TYR A 17 2.33 -12.31 0.60
C TYR A 17 3.22 -12.77 -0.54
N ARG A 18 3.67 -11.80 -1.32
CA ARG A 18 4.70 -11.98 -2.34
C ARG A 18 6.05 -11.58 -1.77
N GLN A 19 7.09 -12.31 -2.19
CA GLN A 19 8.45 -12.08 -1.75
C GLN A 19 9.39 -12.15 -2.93
N ALA A 20 10.34 -11.23 -3.01
CA ALA A 20 11.45 -11.24 -3.95
C ALA A 20 12.75 -11.27 -3.16
N GLU A 21 13.53 -12.33 -3.36
CA GLU A 21 14.85 -12.47 -2.77
C GLU A 21 15.92 -11.98 -3.74
N PRO A 22 16.92 -11.22 -3.27
CA PRO A 22 18.09 -10.86 -4.05
C PRO A 22 19.02 -12.08 -4.23
N GLU A 23 19.81 -12.11 -5.31
CA GLU A 23 20.85 -13.15 -5.49
C GLU A 23 22.01 -12.97 -4.50
N ASN A 24 22.36 -11.71 -4.26
CA ASN A 24 23.36 -11.33 -3.27
C ASN A 24 22.64 -10.45 -2.24
N GLU A 25 22.25 -11.05 -1.15
CA GLU A 25 21.59 -10.31 -0.08
C GLU A 25 22.59 -9.36 0.58
N LEU A 26 22.25 -8.08 0.58
CA LEU A 26 22.88 -7.13 1.47
C LEU A 26 22.35 -7.44 2.88
N GLU A 27 23.19 -7.34 3.89
CA GLU A 27 22.75 -7.44 5.30
C GLU A 27 21.89 -6.23 5.66
N ASN A 28 20.69 -6.15 5.09
CA ASN A 28 19.78 -5.02 5.19
C ASN A 28 18.41 -5.43 5.70
N SER A 29 17.75 -4.49 6.32
CA SER A 29 16.32 -4.63 6.65
C SER A 29 15.49 -4.89 5.39
N PRO A 30 14.50 -5.80 5.43
CA PRO A 30 13.62 -6.05 4.30
C PRO A 30 12.74 -4.85 3.97
N VAL A 31 12.30 -4.75 2.72
CA VAL A 31 11.39 -3.72 2.24
C VAL A 31 9.97 -4.25 2.28
N LEU A 32 9.17 -3.79 3.25
CA LEU A 32 7.75 -4.11 3.36
C LEU A 32 6.92 -3.14 2.52
N MET A 33 6.17 -3.65 1.54
CA MET A 33 5.40 -2.85 0.58
C MET A 33 3.91 -3.06 0.76
N LEU A 34 3.19 -2.02 1.20
CA LEU A 34 1.76 -2.06 1.50
C LEU A 34 0.94 -1.40 0.40
N HIS A 35 0.04 -2.16 -0.20
CA HIS A 35 -0.80 -1.72 -1.32
C HIS A 35 -2.03 -0.94 -0.88
N GLY A 36 -2.57 -0.13 -1.81
CA GLY A 36 -3.84 0.59 -1.66
C GLY A 36 -5.05 -0.16 -2.23
N LEU A 37 -6.22 0.53 -2.25
CA LEU A 37 -7.46 0.03 -2.83
C LEU A 37 -7.54 0.30 -4.34
N PRO A 38 -8.19 -0.56 -5.12
CA PRO A 38 -8.65 -1.93 -4.82
C PRO A 38 -7.61 -3.00 -5.17
N ALA A 39 -6.35 -2.59 -5.30
CA ALA A 39 -5.24 -3.45 -5.69
C ALA A 39 -4.92 -4.52 -4.62
N HIS A 40 -3.91 -5.31 -4.88
CA HIS A 40 -3.28 -6.23 -3.94
C HIS A 40 -1.77 -6.32 -4.23
N SER A 41 -1.02 -7.13 -3.52
CA SER A 41 0.45 -7.19 -3.58
C SER A 41 1.05 -7.34 -4.99
N PHE A 42 0.28 -7.82 -5.97
CA PHE A 42 0.72 -7.94 -7.36
C PHE A 42 1.09 -6.58 -7.99
N ILE A 43 0.58 -5.47 -7.46
CA ILE A 43 0.94 -4.12 -7.92
C ILE A 43 2.43 -3.80 -7.73
N TRP A 44 3.09 -4.49 -6.84
CA TRP A 44 4.51 -4.32 -6.53
C TRP A 44 5.46 -5.16 -7.40
N ARG A 45 4.93 -6.06 -8.26
CA ARG A 45 5.70 -7.07 -9.00
C ARG A 45 6.95 -6.54 -9.71
N ASN A 46 6.84 -5.40 -10.37
CA ASN A 46 7.94 -4.82 -11.13
C ASN A 46 8.95 -4.13 -10.21
N LEU A 47 8.47 -3.30 -9.28
CA LEU A 47 9.31 -2.60 -8.31
C LEU A 47 10.07 -3.60 -7.41
N MET A 48 9.41 -4.66 -6.93
CA MET A 48 10.05 -5.71 -6.13
C MET A 48 11.20 -6.39 -6.87
N LYS A 49 11.00 -6.76 -8.15
CA LYS A 49 12.06 -7.38 -8.97
C LYS A 49 13.24 -6.45 -9.14
N SER A 50 12.98 -5.16 -9.40
CA SER A 50 14.01 -4.16 -9.60
C SER A 50 14.79 -3.88 -8.32
N LEU A 51 14.14 -3.83 -7.15
CA LEU A 51 14.83 -3.68 -5.87
C LEU A 51 15.60 -4.94 -5.48
N ALA A 52 15.07 -6.13 -5.75
CA ALA A 52 15.77 -7.38 -5.51
C ALA A 52 17.05 -7.48 -6.35
N SER A 53 17.05 -7.00 -7.61
CA SER A 53 18.26 -6.91 -8.42
C SER A 53 19.32 -5.94 -7.87
N GLN A 54 18.93 -5.05 -6.98
CA GLN A 54 19.78 -4.11 -6.28
C GLN A 54 20.22 -4.59 -4.87
N GLY A 55 19.86 -5.82 -4.49
CA GLY A 55 20.26 -6.43 -3.22
C GLY A 55 19.24 -6.29 -2.08
N PHE A 56 18.02 -5.79 -2.34
CA PHE A 56 17.00 -5.61 -1.31
C PHE A 56 15.94 -6.70 -1.35
N ARG A 57 15.73 -7.39 -0.23
CA ARG A 57 14.63 -8.32 -0.05
C ARG A 57 13.31 -7.56 0.01
N GLY A 58 12.35 -7.89 -0.87
CA GLY A 58 11.03 -7.27 -0.89
C GLY A 58 9.95 -8.22 -0.33
N ILE A 59 9.06 -7.71 0.52
CA ILE A 59 7.91 -8.42 1.08
C ILE A 59 6.66 -7.56 0.83
N ALA A 60 5.66 -8.12 0.18
CA ALA A 60 4.40 -7.43 -0.11
C ALA A 60 3.21 -8.30 0.29
N PRO A 61 2.58 -8.07 1.45
CA PRO A 61 1.37 -8.78 1.85
C PRO A 61 0.14 -8.27 1.11
N ASP A 62 -0.86 -9.15 0.98
CA ASP A 62 -2.23 -8.76 0.71
C ASP A 62 -2.93 -8.49 2.05
N TRP A 63 -3.59 -7.35 2.19
CA TRP A 63 -4.37 -7.06 3.39
C TRP A 63 -5.44 -8.12 3.64
N LEU A 64 -5.77 -8.39 4.90
CA LEU A 64 -6.96 -9.19 5.23
C LEU A 64 -8.20 -8.60 4.54
N GLY A 65 -8.95 -9.45 3.85
CA GLY A 65 -10.06 -9.01 3.01
C GLY A 65 -9.70 -8.71 1.55
N SER A 66 -8.43 -8.66 1.20
CA SER A 66 -7.94 -8.34 -0.15
C SER A 66 -7.13 -9.50 -0.75
N GLY A 67 -6.91 -9.45 -2.05
CA GLY A 67 -6.05 -10.37 -2.77
C GLY A 67 -6.31 -11.85 -2.45
N PHE A 68 -5.27 -12.56 -2.01
CA PHE A 68 -5.33 -13.98 -1.67
C PHE A 68 -5.25 -14.25 -0.15
N SER A 69 -5.16 -13.20 0.68
CA SER A 69 -5.32 -13.32 2.14
C SER A 69 -6.75 -13.69 2.51
N ASP A 70 -6.95 -14.16 3.73
CA ASP A 70 -8.28 -14.48 4.25
C ASP A 70 -9.23 -13.28 4.17
N LYS A 71 -10.52 -13.59 4.03
CA LYS A 71 -11.61 -12.62 3.99
C LYS A 71 -12.60 -12.92 5.12
N PRO A 72 -12.18 -12.63 6.38
CA PRO A 72 -13.00 -12.92 7.53
C PRO A 72 -14.37 -12.25 7.48
N TYR A 73 -15.36 -12.78 8.18
CA TYR A 73 -16.58 -12.04 8.39
C TYR A 73 -16.33 -10.81 9.29
N PHE A 74 -17.15 -9.78 9.14
CA PHE A 74 -17.00 -8.53 9.89
C PHE A 74 -17.08 -8.70 11.42
N ARG A 75 -17.61 -9.82 11.91
CA ARG A 75 -17.65 -10.17 13.34
C ARG A 75 -16.28 -10.64 13.85
N ASP A 76 -15.50 -11.28 12.98
CA ASP A 76 -14.21 -11.84 13.33
C ASP A 76 -13.10 -10.82 13.04
N PHE A 77 -13.27 -10.00 11.99
CA PHE A 77 -12.38 -8.90 11.63
C PHE A 77 -13.22 -7.67 11.24
N PRO A 78 -13.23 -6.59 12.05
CA PRO A 78 -14.18 -5.49 11.87
C PRO A 78 -13.85 -4.52 10.73
N TYR A 79 -12.73 -4.70 10.02
CA TYR A 79 -12.26 -3.88 8.88
C TYR A 79 -12.13 -2.39 9.20
N THR A 80 -11.89 -2.05 10.45
CA THR A 80 -11.61 -0.67 10.88
C THR A 80 -10.12 -0.36 10.72
N PRO A 81 -9.71 0.93 10.60
CA PRO A 81 -8.30 1.31 10.59
C PRO A 81 -7.50 0.71 11.75
N GLN A 82 -8.08 0.66 12.96
CA GLN A 82 -7.41 0.06 14.13
C GLN A 82 -7.23 -1.46 13.96
N ALA A 83 -8.26 -2.18 13.48
CA ALA A 83 -8.14 -3.63 13.28
C ALA A 83 -7.07 -3.97 12.22
N TYR A 84 -6.98 -3.19 11.16
CA TYR A 84 -5.92 -3.34 10.17
C TYR A 84 -4.54 -3.04 10.74
N LEU A 85 -4.42 -2.00 11.58
CA LEU A 85 -3.17 -1.65 12.23
C LEU A 85 -2.71 -2.76 13.18
N ASP A 86 -3.61 -3.29 14.01
CA ASP A 86 -3.31 -4.38 14.94
C ASP A 86 -2.86 -5.63 14.16
N SER A 87 -3.61 -5.99 13.09
CA SER A 87 -3.26 -7.14 12.27
C SER A 87 -1.95 -6.97 11.47
N LEU A 88 -1.61 -5.73 11.06
CA LEU A 88 -0.31 -5.44 10.46
C LEU A 88 0.82 -5.59 11.48
N THR A 89 0.60 -5.14 12.71
CA THR A 89 1.59 -5.31 13.80
C THR A 89 1.87 -6.78 14.03
N ASP A 90 0.82 -7.59 14.18
CA ASP A 90 0.95 -9.04 14.36
C ASP A 90 1.66 -9.70 13.17
N PHE A 91 1.38 -9.26 11.93
CA PHE A 91 2.04 -9.77 10.72
C PHE A 91 3.54 -9.43 10.73
N VAL A 92 3.91 -8.19 11.03
CA VAL A 92 5.33 -7.77 11.07
C VAL A 92 6.07 -8.49 12.18
N ASP A 93 5.46 -8.67 13.35
CA ASP A 93 6.08 -9.43 14.45
C ASP A 93 6.29 -10.91 14.07
N ALA A 94 5.35 -11.51 13.34
CA ALA A 94 5.45 -12.88 12.85
C ALA A 94 6.49 -13.07 11.71
N LEU A 95 6.97 -11.99 11.09
CA LEU A 95 8.11 -12.04 10.15
C LEU A 95 9.46 -12.18 10.87
N GLU A 96 9.51 -12.00 12.20
CA GLU A 96 10.73 -12.09 13.03
C GLU A 96 11.86 -11.19 12.54
N VAL A 97 11.53 -9.96 12.09
CA VAL A 97 12.49 -8.96 11.61
C VAL A 97 12.64 -7.82 12.62
N ASP A 98 13.87 -7.39 12.86
CA ASP A 98 14.15 -6.31 13.81
C ASP A 98 13.69 -4.95 13.28
N LYS A 99 14.06 -4.63 12.05
CA LYS A 99 13.71 -3.39 11.37
C LYS A 99 13.24 -3.65 9.94
N ILE A 100 12.48 -2.70 9.40
CA ILE A 100 11.98 -2.72 8.04
C ILE A 100 12.19 -1.35 7.36
N TYR A 101 12.37 -1.36 6.05
CA TYR A 101 11.98 -0.24 5.22
C TYR A 101 10.50 -0.38 4.89
N LEU A 102 9.73 0.66 5.12
CA LEU A 102 8.28 0.61 4.90
C LEU A 102 7.91 1.44 3.67
N VAL A 103 7.27 0.82 2.70
CA VAL A 103 6.72 1.48 1.50
C VAL A 103 5.20 1.42 1.56
N VAL A 104 4.55 2.57 1.48
CA VAL A 104 3.08 2.67 1.53
C VAL A 104 2.55 3.34 0.27
N GLN A 105 1.38 2.88 -0.21
CA GLN A 105 0.72 3.47 -1.37
C GLN A 105 -0.80 3.45 -1.21
N GLY A 106 -1.44 4.51 -1.72
CA GLY A 106 -2.89 4.60 -1.91
C GLY A 106 -3.71 4.71 -0.63
N PHE A 107 -5.02 4.47 -0.77
CA PHE A 107 -5.98 4.77 0.30
C PHE A 107 -5.89 3.90 1.56
N LEU A 108 -5.20 2.76 1.52
CA LEU A 108 -4.86 1.98 2.72
C LEU A 108 -3.44 2.26 3.24
N GLY A 109 -2.63 3.04 2.51
CA GLY A 109 -1.28 3.42 2.95
C GLY A 109 -1.25 4.12 4.30
N HIS A 110 -2.34 4.81 4.67
CA HIS A 110 -2.49 5.44 5.99
C HIS A 110 -2.35 4.45 7.16
N ILE A 111 -2.66 3.17 6.97
CA ILE A 111 -2.48 2.14 8.01
C ILE A 111 -1.00 1.92 8.24
N GLY A 112 -0.20 1.83 7.17
CA GLY A 112 1.26 1.74 7.26
C GLY A 112 1.88 3.00 7.87
N LEU A 113 1.36 4.19 7.55
CA LEU A 113 1.81 5.44 8.20
C LEU A 113 1.55 5.43 9.70
N ASN A 114 0.36 4.99 10.12
CA ASN A 114 0.04 4.86 11.55
C ASN A 114 0.93 3.80 12.23
N TYR A 115 1.24 2.70 11.54
CA TYR A 115 2.18 1.71 12.05
C TYR A 115 3.56 2.32 12.28
N ALA A 116 4.08 3.06 11.28
CA ALA A 116 5.38 3.74 11.39
C ALA A 116 5.41 4.71 12.57
N LEU A 117 4.40 5.55 12.72
CA LEU A 117 4.31 6.52 13.81
C LEU A 117 4.24 5.90 15.21
N LYS A 118 3.65 4.69 15.33
CA LYS A 118 3.58 3.96 16.60
C LYS A 118 4.83 3.12 16.90
N ASN A 119 5.60 2.77 15.87
CA ASN A 119 6.78 1.91 15.98
C ASN A 119 8.00 2.53 15.28
N PRO A 120 8.38 3.77 15.60
CA PRO A 120 9.47 4.46 14.89
C PRO A 120 10.79 3.72 14.95
N ASP A 121 11.07 3.01 16.04
CA ASP A 121 12.32 2.23 16.24
C ASP A 121 12.41 1.04 15.26
N LYS A 122 11.29 0.52 14.78
CA LYS A 122 11.23 -0.55 13.77
C LYS A 122 11.39 -0.05 12.33
N ILE A 123 11.32 1.26 12.10
CA ILE A 123 11.37 1.85 10.76
C ILE A 123 12.78 2.34 10.43
N GLN A 124 13.47 1.63 9.57
CA GLN A 124 14.78 2.03 9.04
C GLN A 124 14.66 3.22 8.09
N GLY A 125 13.60 3.27 7.29
CA GLY A 125 13.24 4.36 6.42
C GLY A 125 11.80 4.18 5.91
N LEU A 126 11.14 5.30 5.64
CA LEU A 126 9.76 5.35 5.18
C LEU A 126 9.70 5.87 3.74
N VAL A 127 8.98 5.16 2.87
CA VAL A 127 8.68 5.59 1.49
C VAL A 127 7.18 5.77 1.34
N ILE A 128 6.76 6.97 0.97
CA ILE A 128 5.33 7.33 0.82
C ILE A 128 5.05 7.56 -0.67
N ILE A 129 4.11 6.82 -1.24
CA ILE A 129 3.72 6.91 -2.65
C ILE A 129 2.23 7.23 -2.72
N ASN A 130 1.84 8.38 -3.27
CA ASN A 130 0.44 8.76 -3.51
C ASN A 130 -0.55 8.23 -2.45
N THR A 131 -0.34 8.63 -1.20
CA THR A 131 -1.11 8.19 -0.02
C THR A 131 -1.83 9.40 0.61
N PRO A 132 -3.08 9.28 1.09
CA PRO A 132 -3.77 10.36 1.80
C PRO A 132 -2.98 10.87 3.01
N LEU A 133 -2.65 12.15 3.05
CA LEU A 133 -1.80 12.79 4.06
C LEU A 133 -2.54 13.82 4.93
N THR A 134 -3.68 14.32 4.45
CA THR A 134 -4.41 15.42 5.09
C THR A 134 -5.88 15.06 5.35
N PRO A 135 -6.55 15.68 6.34
CA PRO A 135 -7.97 15.46 6.61
C PRO A 135 -8.92 15.87 5.47
N THR A 136 -8.42 16.62 4.50
CA THR A 136 -9.17 17.02 3.30
C THR A 136 -9.22 15.93 2.25
N ALA A 137 -8.33 14.94 2.33
CA ALA A 137 -8.30 13.81 1.40
C ALA A 137 -9.61 13.00 1.47
N LYS A 138 -10.12 12.65 0.30
CA LYS A 138 -11.37 11.89 0.15
C LYS A 138 -11.17 10.75 -0.84
N LEU A 139 -11.88 9.66 -0.61
CA LEU A 139 -12.04 8.66 -1.67
C LEU A 139 -12.65 9.30 -2.91
N PRO A 140 -12.23 8.94 -4.13
CA PRO A 140 -12.90 9.34 -5.35
C PRO A 140 -14.37 8.90 -5.32
N PHE A 141 -15.23 9.67 -5.97
CA PHE A 141 -16.68 9.43 -5.93
C PHE A 141 -17.05 7.98 -6.29
N THR A 142 -16.40 7.41 -7.29
CA THR A 142 -16.61 6.01 -7.68
C THR A 142 -16.28 5.02 -6.56
N MET A 143 -15.23 5.27 -5.79
CA MET A 143 -14.87 4.43 -4.65
C MET A 143 -15.78 4.66 -3.42
N GLN A 144 -16.29 5.88 -3.24
CA GLN A 144 -17.28 6.15 -2.18
C GLN A 144 -18.54 5.30 -2.36
N GLN A 145 -18.96 5.11 -3.62
CA GLN A 145 -20.13 4.30 -3.95
C GLN A 145 -19.99 2.82 -3.52
N TRP A 146 -18.76 2.31 -3.41
CA TRP A 146 -18.53 0.93 -2.91
C TRP A 146 -18.97 0.75 -1.46
N GLY A 147 -19.05 1.82 -0.68
CA GLY A 147 -19.55 1.82 0.69
C GLY A 147 -21.06 2.08 0.82
N TRP A 148 -21.79 2.40 -0.25
CA TRP A 148 -23.18 2.75 -0.17
C TRP A 148 -24.10 1.53 0.02
N PRO A 149 -25.19 1.64 0.79
CA PRO A 149 -26.17 0.58 0.88
C PRO A 149 -26.72 0.21 -0.50
N LEU A 150 -26.93 -1.07 -0.76
CA LEU A 150 -27.43 -1.65 -2.01
C LEU A 150 -26.48 -1.45 -3.21
N ALA A 151 -26.10 -0.21 -3.53
CA ALA A 151 -25.19 0.06 -4.64
C ALA A 151 -23.80 -0.57 -4.41
N GLY A 152 -23.26 -0.45 -3.20
CA GLY A 152 -21.98 -1.05 -2.84
C GLY A 152 -21.98 -2.57 -2.96
N ASP A 153 -23.07 -3.22 -2.55
CA ASP A 153 -23.22 -4.68 -2.69
C ASP A 153 -23.15 -5.15 -4.15
N MET A 154 -23.74 -4.38 -5.08
CA MET A 154 -23.67 -4.68 -6.51
C MET A 154 -22.29 -4.36 -7.10
N LEU A 155 -21.80 -3.15 -6.83
CA LEU A 155 -20.56 -2.65 -7.43
C LEU A 155 -19.33 -3.46 -7.00
N THR A 156 -19.25 -3.87 -5.74
CA THR A 156 -18.10 -4.62 -5.23
C THR A 156 -18.11 -6.10 -5.62
N GLN A 157 -19.20 -6.61 -6.18
CA GLN A 157 -19.27 -7.95 -6.77
C GLN A 157 -18.87 -7.96 -8.26
N ASP A 158 -18.76 -6.80 -8.91
CA ASP A 158 -18.29 -6.70 -10.28
C ASP A 158 -16.75 -6.71 -10.32
N PRO A 159 -16.10 -7.77 -10.83
CA PRO A 159 -14.64 -7.86 -10.88
C PRO A 159 -13.99 -6.78 -11.75
N LEU A 160 -14.72 -6.22 -12.71
CA LEU A 160 -14.24 -5.13 -13.57
C LEU A 160 -14.08 -3.80 -12.83
N LEU A 161 -14.54 -3.71 -11.57
CA LEU A 161 -14.25 -2.53 -10.75
C LEU A 161 -12.74 -2.30 -10.58
N VAL A 162 -11.97 -3.40 -10.52
CA VAL A 162 -10.51 -3.34 -10.36
C VAL A 162 -9.87 -2.76 -11.62
N ASP A 163 -10.25 -3.26 -12.79
CA ASP A 163 -9.76 -2.78 -14.09
C ASP A 163 -10.00 -1.27 -14.24
N ARG A 164 -11.26 -0.85 -14.07
CA ARG A 164 -11.64 0.56 -14.17
C ARG A 164 -10.88 1.46 -13.18
N SER A 165 -10.60 0.95 -12.00
CA SER A 165 -9.87 1.71 -10.97
C SER A 165 -8.39 1.80 -11.27
N LEU A 166 -7.77 0.70 -11.70
CA LEU A 166 -6.35 0.67 -12.05
C LEU A 166 -6.07 1.51 -13.29
N GLU A 167 -6.83 1.35 -14.36
CA GLU A 167 -6.65 2.14 -15.59
C GLU A 167 -6.88 3.64 -15.34
N LYS A 168 -7.92 3.99 -14.58
CA LYS A 168 -8.18 5.39 -14.23
C LYS A 168 -7.11 5.99 -13.34
N GLY A 169 -6.57 5.21 -12.44
CA GLY A 169 -5.56 5.69 -11.49
C GLY A 169 -4.13 5.59 -12.00
N SER A 170 -3.84 4.76 -13.00
CA SER A 170 -2.52 4.71 -13.66
C SER A 170 -2.41 5.72 -14.80
N GLY A 171 -3.53 6.08 -15.43
CA GLY A 171 -3.56 6.90 -16.64
C GLY A 171 -3.14 6.15 -17.90
N PHE A 172 -2.92 4.84 -17.81
CA PHE A 172 -2.49 3.99 -18.92
C PHE A 172 -3.41 2.77 -19.03
N VAL A 173 -3.46 2.21 -20.23
CA VAL A 173 -4.10 0.90 -20.46
C VAL A 173 -3.22 -0.17 -19.84
N VAL A 174 -3.76 -0.90 -18.88
CA VAL A 174 -3.07 -2.05 -18.25
C VAL A 174 -3.29 -3.29 -19.13
N GLU A 175 -2.25 -4.07 -19.34
CA GLU A 175 -2.36 -5.30 -20.14
C GLU A 175 -3.38 -6.28 -19.55
N ASP A 176 -4.21 -6.89 -20.40
CA ASP A 176 -5.31 -7.77 -19.95
C ASP A 176 -4.79 -8.99 -19.13
N GLN A 177 -3.61 -9.49 -19.44
CA GLN A 177 -2.97 -10.55 -18.65
C GLN A 177 -2.66 -10.14 -17.20
N ASP A 178 -2.36 -8.86 -16.96
CA ASP A 178 -2.12 -8.31 -15.63
C ASP A 178 -3.44 -7.99 -14.94
N LEU A 179 -4.40 -7.39 -15.67
CA LEU A 179 -5.77 -7.17 -15.17
C LEU A 179 -6.41 -8.49 -14.73
N ALA A 180 -6.23 -9.56 -15.49
CA ALA A 180 -6.72 -10.88 -15.12
C ALA A 180 -6.18 -11.37 -13.76
N LYS A 181 -4.94 -10.99 -13.40
CA LYS A 181 -4.37 -11.31 -12.09
C LYS A 181 -4.98 -10.48 -10.98
N PHE A 182 -5.22 -9.18 -11.23
CA PHE A 182 -5.91 -8.31 -10.27
C PHE A 182 -7.37 -8.71 -10.05
N ARG A 183 -8.08 -9.17 -11.10
CA ARG A 183 -9.48 -9.65 -11.03
C ARG A 183 -9.63 -10.98 -10.31
N LYS A 184 -8.60 -11.84 -10.34
CA LYS A 184 -8.69 -13.22 -9.87
C LYS A 184 -9.30 -13.39 -8.47
N PRO A 185 -8.93 -12.63 -7.43
CA PRO A 185 -9.54 -12.75 -6.11
C PRO A 185 -11.06 -12.48 -6.11
N TYR A 186 -11.51 -11.53 -6.93
CA TYR A 186 -12.94 -11.19 -7.06
C TYR A 186 -13.74 -12.27 -7.80
N LEU A 187 -13.11 -12.95 -8.75
CA LEU A 187 -13.72 -14.06 -9.48
C LEU A 187 -13.80 -15.34 -8.65
N GLN A 188 -12.89 -15.52 -7.70
CA GLN A 188 -12.84 -16.71 -6.86
C GLN A 188 -13.89 -16.74 -5.77
N THR A 189 -14.23 -15.57 -5.20
CA THR A 189 -15.18 -15.50 -4.07
C THR A 189 -15.82 -14.14 -3.94
N SER A 190 -17.10 -14.12 -3.65
CA SER A 190 -17.87 -12.93 -3.28
C SER A 190 -17.40 -12.28 -1.97
N ALA A 191 -16.61 -13.02 -1.16
CA ALA A 191 -16.09 -12.49 0.10
C ALA A 191 -15.14 -11.31 -0.13
N THR A 192 -14.39 -11.28 -1.24
CA THR A 192 -13.49 -10.16 -1.60
C THR A 192 -14.29 -8.86 -1.76
N GLY A 193 -15.38 -8.88 -2.49
CA GLY A 193 -16.24 -7.70 -2.65
C GLY A 193 -16.90 -7.26 -1.35
N ARG A 194 -17.39 -8.20 -0.51
CA ARG A 194 -17.95 -7.88 0.81
C ARG A 194 -16.91 -7.23 1.75
N ALA A 195 -15.67 -7.73 1.73
CA ALA A 195 -14.57 -7.15 2.49
C ALA A 195 -14.26 -5.72 2.01
N LEU A 196 -14.14 -5.51 0.70
CA LEU A 196 -13.93 -4.18 0.12
C LEU A 196 -15.03 -3.18 0.53
N LEU A 197 -16.30 -3.57 0.41
CA LEU A 197 -17.44 -2.76 0.84
C LEU A 197 -17.32 -2.39 2.33
N THR A 198 -17.01 -3.36 3.17
CA THR A 198 -16.89 -3.14 4.62
C THR A 198 -15.72 -2.23 4.95
N THR A 199 -14.58 -2.42 4.29
CA THR A 199 -13.39 -1.57 4.40
C THR A 199 -13.73 -0.13 4.07
N VAL A 200 -14.34 0.13 2.90
CA VAL A 200 -14.70 1.49 2.47
C VAL A 200 -15.66 2.16 3.45
N LYS A 201 -16.66 1.43 3.96
CA LYS A 201 -17.60 1.94 4.99
C LYS A 201 -16.90 2.35 6.29
N LYS A 202 -15.80 1.70 6.65
CA LYS A 202 -15.12 1.88 7.95
C LYS A 202 -13.86 2.75 7.87
N LEU A 203 -13.44 3.15 6.69
CA LEU A 203 -12.13 3.78 6.43
C LEU A 203 -11.90 5.08 7.21
N ASN A 204 -12.91 5.93 7.37
CA ASN A 204 -12.87 7.19 8.12
C ASN A 204 -11.60 8.05 7.87
N LEU A 205 -11.30 8.32 6.60
CA LEU A 205 -10.09 9.05 6.20
C LEU A 205 -9.84 10.36 6.97
N PRO A 206 -10.84 11.24 7.18
CA PRO A 206 -10.59 12.51 7.88
C PRO A 206 -10.01 12.32 9.29
N LYS A 207 -10.49 11.31 10.01
CA LYS A 207 -10.00 11.03 11.37
C LYS A 207 -8.56 10.49 11.33
N VAL A 208 -8.32 9.45 10.52
CA VAL A 208 -7.01 8.78 10.50
C VAL A 208 -5.92 9.67 9.93
N THR A 209 -6.22 10.51 8.94
CA THR A 209 -5.24 11.46 8.38
C THR A 209 -4.96 12.63 9.32
N ALA A 210 -5.92 13.05 10.15
CA ALA A 210 -5.67 14.03 11.22
C ALA A 210 -4.69 13.45 12.27
N GLU A 211 -4.85 12.19 12.65
CA GLU A 211 -3.93 11.49 13.56
C GLU A 211 -2.53 11.40 12.96
N ILE A 212 -2.42 11.06 11.67
CA ILE A 212 -1.14 11.00 10.93
C ILE A 212 -0.47 12.37 10.89
N GLN A 213 -1.20 13.41 10.51
CA GLN A 213 -0.68 14.77 10.44
C GLN A 213 -0.12 15.23 11.80
N SER A 214 -0.83 14.92 12.88
CA SER A 214 -0.35 15.20 14.24
C SER A 214 0.88 14.37 14.60
N GLY A 215 0.91 13.09 14.22
CA GLY A 215 2.04 12.18 14.50
C GLY A 215 3.33 12.60 13.82
N PHE A 216 3.25 13.09 12.59
CA PHE A 216 4.42 13.54 11.84
C PHE A 216 5.12 14.76 12.45
N SER A 217 4.48 15.52 13.35
CA SER A 217 5.15 16.64 14.05
C SER A 217 6.39 16.23 14.86
N ASN A 218 6.48 14.96 15.26
CA ASN A 218 7.61 14.41 16.03
C ASN A 218 8.39 13.33 15.24
N TRP A 219 8.18 13.23 13.92
CA TRP A 219 8.81 12.21 13.10
C TRP A 219 10.19 12.66 12.63
N GLU A 220 11.20 11.88 12.95
CA GLU A 220 12.62 12.17 12.64
C GLU A 220 13.26 11.13 11.72
N ASN A 221 12.60 9.98 11.46
CA ASN A 221 13.18 8.93 10.64
C ASN A 221 13.29 9.37 9.17
N PRO A 222 14.29 8.85 8.44
CA PRO A 222 14.45 9.12 7.01
C PRO A 222 13.18 8.82 6.24
N THR A 223 12.74 9.78 5.42
CA THR A 223 11.50 9.67 4.65
C THR A 223 11.71 10.09 3.21
N LEU A 224 11.32 9.23 2.29
CA LEU A 224 11.25 9.52 0.86
C LEU A 224 9.78 9.62 0.46
N ILE A 225 9.40 10.75 -0.10
CA ILE A 225 8.06 10.94 -0.69
C ILE A 225 8.21 10.87 -2.19
N VAL A 226 7.54 9.90 -2.82
CA VAL A 226 7.49 9.72 -4.27
C VAL A 226 6.08 10.01 -4.74
N TRP A 227 5.92 10.98 -5.65
CA TRP A 227 4.57 11.42 -5.97
C TRP A 227 4.33 11.59 -7.47
N GLY A 228 3.29 10.94 -7.98
CA GLY A 228 2.74 11.22 -9.28
C GLY A 228 1.87 12.48 -9.21
N MET A 229 2.33 13.56 -9.86
CA MET A 229 1.68 14.88 -9.77
C MET A 229 0.39 14.99 -10.58
N ALA A 230 0.18 14.08 -11.53
CA ALA A 230 -1.07 13.98 -12.30
C ALA A 230 -2.14 13.09 -11.62
N ASP A 231 -1.96 12.76 -10.32
CA ASP A 231 -2.92 11.95 -9.57
C ASP A 231 -4.34 12.56 -9.63
N PRO A 232 -5.33 11.84 -10.17
CA PRO A 232 -6.68 12.37 -10.31
C PRO A 232 -7.46 12.41 -8.98
N TRP A 233 -6.88 11.92 -7.88
CA TRP A 233 -7.56 11.71 -6.61
C TRP A 233 -6.91 12.42 -5.43
N LEU A 234 -5.59 12.59 -5.44
CA LEU A 234 -4.82 13.19 -4.34
C LEU A 234 -4.01 14.39 -4.85
N ASP A 235 -4.05 15.49 -4.10
CA ASP A 235 -3.34 16.71 -4.44
C ASP A 235 -1.83 16.59 -4.14
N GLY A 236 -0.99 16.86 -5.14
CA GLY A 236 0.46 16.86 -4.99
C GLY A 236 0.99 17.90 -3.99
N SER A 237 0.24 18.97 -3.74
CA SER A 237 0.59 19.96 -2.72
C SER A 237 0.67 19.38 -1.30
N ASP A 238 -0.10 18.33 -1.02
CA ASP A 238 -0.03 17.63 0.28
C ASP A 238 1.36 16.98 0.49
N ALA A 239 1.91 16.37 -0.57
CA ALA A 239 3.26 15.80 -0.55
C ALA A 239 4.34 16.87 -0.37
N GLU A 240 4.22 18.00 -1.09
CA GLU A 240 5.14 19.13 -0.96
C GLU A 240 5.14 19.74 0.47
N ASN A 241 3.95 19.87 1.05
CA ASN A 241 3.79 20.40 2.39
C ASN A 241 4.37 19.45 3.44
N LEU A 242 4.13 18.13 3.30
CA LEU A 242 4.73 17.15 4.19
C LEU A 242 6.26 17.16 4.08
N ALA A 243 6.82 17.17 2.87
CA ALA A 243 8.26 17.23 2.66
C ALA A 243 8.92 18.45 3.31
N LYS A 244 8.25 19.61 3.26
CA LYS A 244 8.74 20.83 3.91
C LYS A 244 8.64 20.80 5.44
N SER A 245 7.73 20.00 5.98
CA SER A 245 7.49 19.92 7.44
C SER A 245 8.39 18.91 8.15
N LEU A 246 8.91 17.92 7.46
CA LEU A 246 9.75 16.86 8.03
C LEU A 246 11.24 17.19 7.89
N PRO A 247 12.03 17.04 8.98
CA PRO A 247 13.46 17.42 8.96
C PRO A 247 14.31 16.55 8.04
N ASN A 248 13.93 15.28 7.87
CA ASN A 248 14.71 14.27 7.12
C ASN A 248 13.87 13.70 5.95
N ALA A 249 13.12 14.55 5.25
CA ALA A 249 12.33 14.15 4.11
C ALA A 249 12.92 14.60 2.78
N GLU A 250 12.82 13.74 1.79
CA GLU A 250 13.12 14.01 0.38
C GLU A 250 11.85 13.85 -0.43
N LEU A 251 11.64 14.72 -1.42
CA LEU A 251 10.51 14.63 -2.35
C LEU A 251 11.04 14.40 -3.76
N VAL A 252 10.52 13.35 -4.40
CA VAL A 252 10.71 13.08 -5.82
C VAL A 252 9.35 13.07 -6.49
N THR A 253 9.17 13.87 -7.53
CA THR A 253 7.90 14.02 -8.24
C THR A 253 8.03 13.53 -9.67
N TYR A 254 6.94 12.91 -10.14
CA TYR A 254 6.76 12.48 -11.54
C TYR A 254 5.59 13.28 -12.14
N PRO A 255 5.85 14.30 -12.97
CA PRO A 255 4.82 15.23 -13.45
C PRO A 255 3.67 14.55 -14.19
N GLU A 256 3.95 13.48 -14.94
CA GLU A 256 2.96 12.77 -15.77
C GLU A 256 2.37 11.53 -15.08
N ALA A 257 3.01 11.06 -14.00
CA ALA A 257 2.53 9.88 -13.27
C ALA A 257 1.27 10.21 -12.47
N GLN A 258 0.36 9.24 -12.43
CA GLN A 258 -0.89 9.33 -11.69
C GLN A 258 -0.82 8.56 -10.36
N HIS A 259 -1.97 8.05 -9.87
CA HIS A 259 -2.10 7.44 -8.53
C HIS A 259 -1.28 6.16 -8.33
N TYR A 260 -0.99 5.41 -9.40
CA TYR A 260 -0.21 4.17 -9.34
C TYR A 260 1.11 4.31 -10.11
N PRO A 261 2.04 5.22 -9.69
CA PRO A 261 3.27 5.45 -10.42
C PRO A 261 4.14 4.19 -10.55
N GLN A 262 4.07 3.27 -9.57
CA GLN A 262 4.82 2.02 -9.57
C GLN A 262 4.42 1.04 -10.70
N GLU A 263 3.31 1.27 -11.39
CA GLU A 263 2.93 0.46 -12.56
C GLU A 263 3.77 0.78 -13.80
N ASN A 264 3.99 2.05 -14.06
CA ASN A 264 4.60 2.50 -15.32
C ASN A 264 5.97 3.16 -15.13
N TRP A 265 6.28 3.63 -13.92
CA TRP A 265 7.52 4.35 -13.60
C TRP A 265 8.46 3.55 -12.69
N TYR A 266 8.21 2.23 -12.56
CA TYR A 266 8.92 1.37 -11.61
C TYR A 266 10.44 1.33 -11.83
N GLU A 267 10.93 1.50 -13.05
CA GLU A 267 12.37 1.49 -13.34
C GLU A 267 13.06 2.68 -12.67
N ASP A 268 12.60 3.90 -12.97
CA ASP A 268 13.14 5.11 -12.34
C ASP A 268 12.90 5.13 -10.84
N MET A 269 11.69 4.76 -10.40
CA MET A 269 11.36 4.68 -8.99
C MET A 269 12.27 3.71 -8.24
N SER A 270 12.62 2.58 -8.84
CA SER A 270 13.50 1.60 -8.21
C SER A 270 14.91 2.13 -7.99
N LEU A 271 15.41 2.98 -8.90
CA LEU A 271 16.72 3.64 -8.76
C LEU A 271 16.67 4.67 -7.62
N VAL A 272 15.63 5.48 -7.57
CA VAL A 272 15.43 6.49 -6.52
C VAL A 272 15.27 5.83 -5.16
N ILE A 273 14.35 4.87 -5.04
CA ILE A 273 14.11 4.14 -3.79
C ILE A 273 15.37 3.36 -3.38
N GLY A 274 15.98 2.61 -4.27
CA GLY A 274 17.20 1.86 -3.97
C GLY A 274 18.37 2.75 -3.53
N SER A 275 18.51 3.94 -4.11
CA SER A 275 19.50 4.93 -3.67
C SER A 275 19.20 5.44 -2.25
N PHE A 276 17.92 5.71 -1.95
CA PHE A 276 17.46 6.10 -0.61
C PHE A 276 17.76 4.98 0.41
N LEU A 277 17.35 3.75 0.12
CA LEU A 277 17.54 2.61 1.04
C LEU A 277 19.03 2.40 1.37
N ARG A 278 19.92 2.46 0.37
CA ARG A 278 21.38 2.29 0.58
C ARG A 278 22.02 3.32 1.48
N ARG A 279 21.45 4.52 1.62
CA ARG A 279 22.02 5.55 2.50
C ARG A 279 21.74 5.29 3.98
N PHE A 280 20.77 4.45 4.28
CA PHE A 280 20.32 4.14 5.64
C PHE A 280 20.42 2.63 5.95
N SER A 281 21.16 1.90 5.12
CA SER A 281 21.48 0.47 5.32
C SER A 281 22.59 0.28 6.34
#